data_7266498da3137facce895e64582cd708
#
_entry.id   7266498da3137facce895e64582cd708
#
_cell.length_a   1.000
_cell.length_b   1.000
_cell.length_c   1.000
_cell.angle_alpha   90.00
_cell.angle_beta   90.00
_cell.angle_gamma   90.00
#
_symmetry.space_group_name_H-M   'P 1'
#
loop_
_entity.id
_entity.type
_entity.pdbx_description
1 polymer ?
#
loop_
_entity_poly.entity_id
_entity_poly.type
_entity_poly.pdbx_seq_one_letter_code
_entity_poly.pdbx_strand_id
1 'polypeptide(L)'
;MEELLWLTDLASIESWIENRVECSYPAAVIALIDYGSGNLRSVEKALRYVGAKVQIVTRPDELHDAHGVVLPGVGAFDDCVNSLRRQELFGACREFIGTGRPFLGICVGYQALFEKSEEFNSCAAGLGIFPGRVVRFSTQTGLKVPQIGWNQLEVVKPDCPFFQGIPSGSYVYFVHSYFPQPVNPAIVATRTTYGETFASAIWHDSVYATQFHPEKSQKVGLQLLKNFVNLVL
;
A
#
# COMPACT_ATOMS: atom_id res chain seq x y z
N MET A 1 -49.31 -20.55 -19.24
CA MET A 1 -48.81 -20.43 -20.62
C MET A 1 -48.53 -18.95 -20.83
N GLU A 2 -47.38 -18.52 -20.34
CA GLU A 2 -46.79 -17.24 -20.75
C GLU A 2 -45.28 -17.43 -20.75
N GLU A 3 -44.80 -17.56 -21.98
CA GLU A 3 -43.41 -17.85 -22.33
C GLU A 3 -42.55 -16.60 -22.20
N LEU A 4 -41.39 -16.82 -21.63
CA LEU A 4 -40.07 -16.42 -22.14
C LEU A 4 -40.04 -15.19 -23.10
N LEU A 5 -39.72 -14.03 -22.55
CA LEU A 5 -39.21 -12.88 -23.28
C LEU A 5 -37.88 -12.39 -22.61
N TRP A 6 -36.83 -13.19 -22.75
CA TRP A 6 -35.44 -12.82 -22.42
C TRP A 6 -34.49 -13.11 -23.58
N LEU A 7 -34.93 -12.80 -24.76
CA LEU A 7 -34.03 -12.81 -25.93
C LEU A 7 -34.36 -11.58 -26.77
N THR A 8 -33.33 -10.85 -27.04
CA THR A 8 -33.14 -9.84 -28.07
C THR A 8 -32.91 -8.45 -27.53
N ASP A 9 -31.68 -8.09 -27.40
CA ASP A 9 -31.14 -7.05 -28.27
C ASP A 9 -29.60 -7.03 -28.20
N LEU A 10 -28.95 -7.91 -28.94
CA LEU A 10 -27.52 -7.86 -29.20
C LEU A 10 -27.10 -6.49 -29.76
N ALA A 11 -27.98 -5.86 -30.55
CA ALA A 11 -27.72 -4.52 -31.09
C ALA A 11 -27.72 -3.43 -30.03
N SER A 12 -28.54 -3.55 -28.96
CA SER A 12 -28.47 -2.62 -27.82
C SER A 12 -27.25 -2.85 -26.96
N ILE A 13 -26.76 -4.08 -26.87
CA ILE A 13 -25.49 -4.38 -26.17
C ILE A 13 -24.29 -3.84 -26.97
N GLU A 14 -24.27 -4.02 -28.28
CA GLU A 14 -23.25 -3.46 -29.17
C GLU A 14 -23.28 -1.93 -29.18
N SER A 15 -24.46 -1.30 -29.26
CA SER A 15 -24.61 0.16 -29.11
C SER A 15 -24.20 0.67 -27.73
N TRP A 16 -24.36 -0.13 -26.66
CA TRP A 16 -23.95 0.23 -25.32
C TRP A 16 -22.41 0.10 -25.14
N ILE A 17 -21.79 -0.81 -25.90
CA ILE A 17 -20.34 -0.98 -25.97
C ILE A 17 -19.71 0.12 -26.82
N GLU A 18 -20.32 0.50 -27.94
CA GLU A 18 -19.84 1.56 -28.83
C GLU A 18 -20.05 2.98 -28.28
N ASN A 19 -21.04 3.21 -27.41
CA ASN A 19 -21.30 4.49 -26.74
C ASN A 19 -20.62 4.63 -25.36
N ARG A 20 -19.64 3.82 -25.01
CA ARG A 20 -18.65 4.27 -24.03
C ARG A 20 -17.89 5.42 -24.70
N VAL A 21 -18.39 6.63 -24.47
CA VAL A 21 -17.55 7.83 -24.55
C VAL A 21 -16.30 7.47 -23.76
N GLU A 22 -15.19 7.22 -24.47
CA GLU A 22 -13.88 7.24 -23.85
C GLU A 22 -13.79 8.59 -23.18
N CYS A 23 -14.06 8.61 -21.87
CA CYS A 23 -13.79 9.76 -21.05
C CYS A 23 -12.29 9.93 -21.16
N SER A 24 -11.85 10.83 -22.04
CA SER A 24 -10.44 11.10 -22.37
C SER A 24 -9.76 11.89 -21.24
N TYR A 25 -10.03 11.52 -19.98
CA TYR A 25 -9.10 11.86 -18.91
C TYR A 25 -7.87 10.98 -19.10
N PRO A 26 -6.67 11.56 -19.14
CA PRO A 26 -5.46 10.76 -19.18
C PRO A 26 -5.53 9.78 -18.02
N ALA A 27 -5.49 8.48 -18.34
CA ALA A 27 -5.62 7.43 -17.33
C ALA A 27 -4.57 7.68 -16.25
N ALA A 28 -5.02 7.92 -15.01
CA ALA A 28 -4.14 8.26 -13.91
C ALA A 28 -3.03 7.21 -13.78
N VAL A 29 -1.79 7.68 -13.77
CA VAL A 29 -0.61 6.82 -13.72
C VAL A 29 -0.16 6.65 -12.28
N ILE A 30 -0.02 5.42 -11.83
CA ILE A 30 0.60 5.07 -10.56
C ILE A 30 2.06 4.72 -10.80
N ALA A 31 2.96 5.48 -10.19
CA ALA A 31 4.38 5.16 -10.16
C ALA A 31 4.63 4.07 -9.09
N LEU A 32 5.16 2.95 -9.53
CA LEU A 32 5.62 1.87 -8.67
C LEU A 32 7.14 1.96 -8.55
N ILE A 33 7.65 2.31 -7.38
CA ILE A 33 9.07 2.54 -7.16
C ILE A 33 9.83 1.21 -7.17
N ASP A 34 10.84 1.13 -8.03
CA ASP A 34 11.83 0.05 -8.07
C ASP A 34 13.19 0.57 -7.61
N TYR A 35 13.52 0.32 -6.37
CA TYR A 35 14.83 0.63 -5.81
C TYR A 35 15.79 -0.58 -5.79
N GLY A 36 15.50 -1.59 -6.61
CA GLY A 36 16.32 -2.80 -6.74
C GLY A 36 16.00 -3.89 -5.72
N SER A 37 14.92 -3.77 -4.96
CA SER A 37 14.46 -4.76 -3.97
C SER A 37 12.94 -4.81 -3.96
N GLY A 38 12.38 -5.97 -3.65
CA GLY A 38 10.95 -6.10 -3.44
C GLY A 38 10.27 -7.12 -4.34
N ASN A 39 9.04 -7.43 -3.97
CA ASN A 39 8.13 -8.26 -4.75
C ASN A 39 7.40 -7.40 -5.81
N LEU A 40 8.17 -6.62 -6.56
CA LEU A 40 7.70 -5.61 -7.49
C LEU A 40 6.65 -6.18 -8.47
N ARG A 41 6.92 -7.36 -9.05
CA ARG A 41 6.04 -7.98 -10.04
C ARG A 41 4.66 -8.35 -9.48
N SER A 42 4.59 -8.77 -8.21
CA SER A 42 3.30 -9.11 -7.60
C SER A 42 2.47 -7.86 -7.32
N VAL A 43 3.11 -6.79 -6.86
CA VAL A 43 2.46 -5.49 -6.65
C VAL A 43 1.98 -4.91 -7.98
N GLU A 44 2.84 -4.91 -9.01
CA GLU A 44 2.49 -4.45 -10.36
C GLU A 44 1.28 -5.21 -10.91
N LYS A 45 1.32 -6.54 -10.88
CA LYS A 45 0.22 -7.37 -11.37
C LYS A 45 -1.08 -7.12 -10.63
N ALA A 46 -1.02 -6.98 -9.30
CA ALA A 46 -2.20 -6.71 -8.48
C ALA A 46 -2.80 -5.33 -8.77
N LEU A 47 -1.98 -4.29 -8.91
CA LEU A 47 -2.42 -2.95 -9.29
C LEU A 47 -3.05 -2.93 -10.71
N ARG A 48 -2.40 -3.56 -11.68
CA ARG A 48 -2.95 -3.68 -13.05
C ARG A 48 -4.25 -4.48 -13.08
N TYR A 49 -4.35 -5.54 -12.29
CA TYR A 49 -5.57 -6.36 -12.18
C TYR A 49 -6.77 -5.55 -11.68
N VAL A 50 -6.56 -4.61 -10.77
CA VAL A 50 -7.62 -3.71 -10.27
C VAL A 50 -7.82 -2.46 -11.14
N GLY A 51 -7.18 -2.38 -12.31
CA GLY A 51 -7.42 -1.37 -13.34
C GLY A 51 -6.47 -0.17 -13.32
N ALA A 52 -5.34 -0.24 -12.60
CA ALA A 52 -4.35 0.84 -12.62
C ALA A 52 -3.50 0.83 -13.89
N LYS A 53 -3.16 2.02 -14.40
CA LYS A 53 -2.02 2.21 -15.29
C LYS A 53 -0.76 2.35 -14.43
N VAL A 54 0.12 1.37 -14.48
CA VAL A 54 1.33 1.31 -13.64
C VAL A 54 2.57 1.60 -14.47
N GLN A 55 3.39 2.54 -13.99
CA GLN A 55 4.73 2.81 -14.48
C GLN A 55 5.75 2.39 -13.42
N ILE A 56 6.69 1.53 -13.77
CA ILE A 56 7.83 1.22 -12.90
C ILE A 56 8.81 2.38 -13.00
N VAL A 57 9.27 2.86 -11.85
CA VAL A 57 10.07 4.08 -11.72
C VAL A 57 11.36 3.75 -10.99
N THR A 58 12.48 4.14 -11.58
CA THR A 58 13.84 3.97 -11.03
C THR A 58 14.58 5.28 -10.83
N ARG A 59 14.01 6.40 -11.32
CA ARG A 59 14.62 7.74 -11.27
C ARG A 59 13.66 8.78 -10.70
N PRO A 60 14.19 9.83 -10.04
CA PRO A 60 13.39 10.89 -9.41
C PRO A 60 12.46 11.64 -10.37
N ASP A 61 12.95 11.95 -11.57
CA ASP A 61 12.22 12.70 -12.59
C ASP A 61 10.93 11.99 -13.04
N GLU A 62 10.92 10.65 -12.99
CA GLU A 62 9.77 9.83 -13.37
C GLU A 62 8.60 9.91 -12.36
N LEU A 63 8.84 10.43 -11.14
CA LEU A 63 7.78 10.65 -10.14
C LEU A 63 6.98 11.93 -10.39
N HIS A 64 7.52 12.87 -11.16
CA HIS A 64 6.93 14.19 -11.33
C HIS A 64 5.51 14.14 -11.91
N ASP A 65 5.30 13.33 -12.93
CA ASP A 65 4.03 13.22 -13.64
C ASP A 65 3.10 12.12 -13.09
N ALA A 66 3.53 11.42 -12.03
CA ALA A 66 2.72 10.39 -11.41
C ALA A 66 1.52 11.00 -10.66
N HIS A 67 0.36 10.40 -10.77
CA HIS A 67 -0.85 10.80 -10.04
C HIS A 67 -0.92 10.19 -8.65
N GLY A 68 -0.25 9.03 -8.47
CA GLY A 68 -0.07 8.35 -7.19
C GLY A 68 1.23 7.56 -7.17
N VAL A 69 1.75 7.28 -5.99
CA VAL A 69 2.99 6.52 -5.80
C VAL A 69 2.76 5.32 -4.91
N VAL A 70 3.35 4.19 -5.28
CA VAL A 70 3.46 3.01 -4.42
C VAL A 70 4.94 2.74 -4.15
N LEU A 71 5.32 2.72 -2.89
CA LEU A 71 6.62 2.29 -2.40
C LEU A 71 6.49 0.89 -1.79
N PRO A 72 6.77 -0.17 -2.55
CA PRO A 72 6.82 -1.52 -2.01
C PRO A 72 8.11 -1.70 -1.23
N GLY A 73 8.18 -2.71 -0.37
CA GLY A 73 9.44 -3.05 0.28
C GLY A 73 9.44 -4.45 0.83
N VAL A 74 10.57 -5.13 0.67
CA VAL A 74 10.92 -6.38 1.36
C VAL A 74 12.39 -6.31 1.80
N GLY A 75 12.78 -7.14 2.76
CA GLY A 75 14.14 -7.13 3.31
C GLY A 75 14.28 -6.19 4.51
N ALA A 76 15.47 -5.63 4.71
CA ALA A 76 15.79 -4.81 5.85
C ALA A 76 15.50 -3.32 5.61
N PHE A 77 15.21 -2.61 6.71
CA PHE A 77 14.96 -1.17 6.71
C PHE A 77 16.11 -0.37 6.07
N ASP A 78 17.36 -0.64 6.50
CA ASP A 78 18.53 0.07 6.00
C ASP A 78 18.76 -0.16 4.50
N ASP A 79 18.52 -1.38 4.03
CA ASP A 79 18.66 -1.71 2.61
C ASP A 79 17.69 -0.90 1.75
N CYS A 80 16.44 -0.78 2.19
CA CYS A 80 15.44 0.04 1.54
C CYS A 80 15.86 1.51 1.49
N VAL A 81 16.14 2.10 2.65
CA VAL A 81 16.44 3.53 2.76
C VAL A 81 17.72 3.90 2.01
N ASN A 82 18.78 3.07 2.14
CA ASN A 82 20.05 3.31 1.47
C ASN A 82 19.92 3.12 -0.06
N SER A 83 19.10 2.19 -0.53
CA SER A 83 18.83 2.03 -1.96
C SER A 83 18.07 3.22 -2.53
N LEU A 84 17.05 3.72 -1.81
CA LEU A 84 16.35 4.95 -2.20
C LEU A 84 17.31 6.15 -2.28
N ARG A 85 18.29 6.26 -1.35
CA ARG A 85 19.30 7.32 -1.41
C ARG A 85 20.25 7.18 -2.59
N ARG A 86 20.75 5.97 -2.85
CA ARG A 86 21.65 5.72 -3.99
C ARG A 86 21.01 6.05 -5.34
N GLN A 87 19.69 5.91 -5.45
CA GLN A 87 18.94 6.21 -6.66
C GLN A 87 18.30 7.61 -6.65
N GLU A 88 18.65 8.43 -5.64
CA GLU A 88 18.11 9.79 -5.46
C GLU A 88 16.57 9.84 -5.24
N LEU A 89 15.93 8.67 -5.10
CA LEU A 89 14.49 8.55 -4.89
C LEU A 89 14.04 8.97 -3.48
N PHE A 90 14.95 9.00 -2.51
CA PHE A 90 14.65 9.37 -1.13
C PHE A 90 14.07 10.80 -1.01
N GLY A 91 14.72 11.78 -1.63
CA GLY A 91 14.24 13.16 -1.70
C GLY A 91 12.94 13.27 -2.49
N ALA A 92 12.91 12.62 -3.66
CA ALA A 92 11.75 12.64 -4.54
C ALA A 92 10.48 12.04 -3.89
N CYS A 93 10.60 10.99 -3.07
CA CYS A 93 9.48 10.48 -2.27
C CYS A 93 8.93 11.52 -1.29
N ARG A 94 9.82 12.23 -0.59
CA ARG A 94 9.41 13.29 0.36
C ARG A 94 8.73 14.45 -0.36
N GLU A 95 9.29 14.88 -1.47
CA GLU A 95 8.72 15.94 -2.31
C GLU A 95 7.35 15.52 -2.84
N PHE A 96 7.22 14.29 -3.35
CA PHE A 96 5.95 13.76 -3.83
C PHE A 96 4.88 13.75 -2.72
N ILE A 97 5.21 13.26 -1.53
CA ILE A 97 4.30 13.28 -0.37
C ILE A 97 3.89 14.71 -0.04
N GLY A 98 4.83 15.66 -0.09
CA GLY A 98 4.57 17.09 0.12
C GLY A 98 3.61 17.73 -0.88
N THR A 99 3.37 17.10 -2.04
CA THR A 99 2.38 17.58 -3.03
C THR A 99 0.92 17.26 -2.64
N GLY A 100 0.69 16.41 -1.64
CA GLY A 100 -0.65 15.97 -1.26
C GLY A 100 -1.24 14.91 -2.19
N ARG A 101 -0.49 14.40 -3.17
CA ARG A 101 -0.94 13.28 -4.02
C ARG A 101 -0.88 11.95 -3.27
N PRO A 102 -1.75 10.98 -3.63
CA PRO A 102 -1.82 9.69 -2.94
C PRO A 102 -0.51 8.92 -2.94
N PHE A 103 -0.08 8.50 -1.76
CA PHE A 103 1.12 7.69 -1.54
C PHE A 103 0.78 6.43 -0.73
N LEU A 104 1.23 5.25 -1.18
CA LEU A 104 1.04 3.98 -0.49
C LEU A 104 2.39 3.32 -0.18
N GLY A 105 2.72 3.19 1.11
CA GLY A 105 3.85 2.37 1.58
C GLY A 105 3.42 0.93 1.91
N ILE A 106 4.15 -0.08 1.42
CA ILE A 106 3.84 -1.49 1.70
C ILE A 106 5.02 -2.14 2.42
N CYS A 107 4.77 -2.75 3.58
CA CYS A 107 5.71 -3.50 4.42
C CYS A 107 6.95 -2.65 4.78
N VAL A 108 8.13 -2.92 4.23
CA VAL A 108 9.32 -2.08 4.49
C VAL A 108 9.12 -0.66 3.94
N GLY A 109 8.36 -0.46 2.85
CA GLY A 109 7.96 0.86 2.38
C GLY A 109 7.11 1.64 3.40
N TYR A 110 6.28 0.96 4.21
CA TYR A 110 5.60 1.55 5.35
C TYR A 110 6.59 1.93 6.46
N GLN A 111 7.50 1.03 6.79
CA GLN A 111 8.52 1.28 7.82
C GLN A 111 9.40 2.47 7.47
N ALA A 112 9.79 2.60 6.20
CA ALA A 112 10.64 3.68 5.70
C ALA A 112 10.04 5.09 5.89
N LEU A 113 8.71 5.23 6.11
CA LEU A 113 8.06 6.52 6.38
C LEU A 113 8.43 7.10 7.76
N PHE A 114 8.93 6.27 8.68
CA PHE A 114 9.31 6.69 10.04
C PHE A 114 10.75 7.18 10.11
N GLU A 115 11.14 7.70 11.30
CA GLU A 115 12.44 8.35 11.48
C GLU A 115 13.60 7.36 11.55
N LYS A 116 13.39 6.18 12.19
CA LYS A 116 14.46 5.23 12.50
C LYS A 116 13.94 3.82 12.74
N SER A 117 14.85 2.84 12.69
CA SER A 117 14.59 1.44 12.98
C SER A 117 15.55 0.91 14.05
N GLU A 118 15.09 -0.09 14.82
CA GLU A 118 15.93 -0.89 15.72
C GLU A 118 16.49 -2.15 15.04
N GLU A 119 16.18 -2.33 13.74
CA GLU A 119 16.58 -3.52 12.98
C GLU A 119 18.10 -3.56 12.82
N PHE A 120 18.74 -4.65 13.27
CA PHE A 120 20.20 -4.88 13.16
C PHE A 120 21.06 -3.69 13.61
N ASN A 121 20.64 -2.95 14.65
CA ASN A 121 21.29 -1.70 15.08
C ASN A 121 21.37 -0.66 13.95
N SER A 122 20.30 -0.53 13.19
CA SER A 122 20.18 0.43 12.08
C SER A 122 20.69 1.82 12.45
N CYS A 123 21.47 2.39 11.56
CA CYS A 123 21.95 3.77 11.63
C CYS A 123 21.31 4.66 10.55
N ALA A 124 20.52 4.08 9.64
CA ALA A 124 19.90 4.85 8.59
C ALA A 124 18.69 5.64 9.13
N ALA A 125 18.62 6.92 8.79
CA ALA A 125 17.40 7.69 9.03
C ALA A 125 16.39 7.38 7.91
N GLY A 126 15.14 7.06 8.28
CA GLY A 126 14.06 6.89 7.33
C GLY A 126 13.61 8.20 6.71
N LEU A 127 12.52 8.16 5.94
CA LEU A 127 11.96 9.34 5.27
C LEU A 127 11.52 10.43 6.26
N GLY A 128 11.25 10.06 7.53
CA GLY A 128 10.88 11.03 8.57
C GLY A 128 9.58 11.77 8.27
N ILE A 129 8.65 11.12 7.59
CA ILE A 129 7.31 11.66 7.33
C ILE A 129 6.50 11.65 8.62
N PHE A 130 6.64 10.59 9.41
CA PHE A 130 5.96 10.44 10.69
C PHE A 130 6.96 10.26 11.83
N PRO A 131 6.80 11.00 12.94
CA PRO A 131 7.56 10.75 14.17
C PRO A 131 7.27 9.35 14.70
N GLY A 132 8.35 8.65 15.04
CA GLY A 132 8.27 7.29 15.56
C GLY A 132 9.42 6.42 15.11
N ARG A 133 9.36 5.16 15.48
CA ARG A 133 10.42 4.19 15.20
C ARG A 133 9.86 2.84 14.81
N VAL A 134 10.65 2.05 14.13
CA VAL A 134 10.39 0.66 13.82
C VAL A 134 11.02 -0.21 14.91
N VAL A 135 10.20 -1.06 15.55
CA VAL A 135 10.62 -1.89 16.70
C VAL A 135 10.43 -3.36 16.40
N ARG A 136 11.16 -4.23 17.10
CA ARG A 136 11.03 -5.69 16.97
C ARG A 136 9.89 -6.22 17.84
N PHE A 137 9.21 -7.29 17.39
CA PHE A 137 8.31 -8.06 18.25
C PHE A 137 9.03 -8.60 19.48
N SER A 138 8.35 -8.54 20.63
CA SER A 138 8.86 -9.13 21.87
C SER A 138 8.95 -10.64 21.75
N THR A 139 10.11 -11.21 22.08
CA THR A 139 10.32 -12.66 22.14
C THR A 139 9.70 -13.31 23.37
N GLN A 140 9.25 -12.49 24.35
CA GLN A 140 8.63 -12.97 25.59
C GLN A 140 7.21 -13.51 25.40
N THR A 141 6.60 -13.25 24.25
CA THR A 141 5.23 -13.73 23.94
C THR A 141 5.15 -15.22 23.66
N GLY A 142 6.29 -15.92 23.48
CA GLY A 142 6.34 -17.32 23.08
C GLY A 142 5.97 -17.57 21.61
N LEU A 143 5.65 -16.55 20.85
CA LEU A 143 5.34 -16.63 19.44
C LEU A 143 6.61 -16.60 18.58
N LYS A 144 6.54 -17.21 17.40
CA LYS A 144 7.66 -17.20 16.44
C LYS A 144 7.82 -15.81 15.84
N VAL A 145 9.06 -15.32 15.78
CA VAL A 145 9.42 -14.11 15.04
C VAL A 145 10.36 -14.53 13.91
N PRO A 146 10.03 -14.21 12.64
CA PRO A 146 8.99 -13.29 12.16
C PRO A 146 7.56 -13.84 12.28
N GLN A 147 6.58 -12.93 12.37
CA GLN A 147 5.19 -13.25 12.05
C GLN A 147 5.13 -13.57 10.56
N ILE A 148 4.72 -14.80 10.20
CA ILE A 148 4.50 -15.24 8.82
C ILE A 148 3.14 -15.89 8.75
N GLY A 149 2.23 -15.34 7.96
CA GLY A 149 0.91 -15.90 7.73
C GLY A 149 -0.23 -14.90 7.77
N TRP A 150 -1.44 -15.44 7.86
CA TRP A 150 -2.67 -14.67 7.89
C TRP A 150 -3.02 -14.24 9.31
N ASN A 151 -3.40 -12.97 9.45
CA ASN A 151 -3.89 -12.42 10.70
C ASN A 151 -4.97 -11.37 10.45
N GLN A 152 -5.73 -11.05 11.47
CA GLN A 152 -6.92 -10.19 11.37
C GLN A 152 -6.56 -8.72 11.55
N LEU A 153 -7.32 -7.88 10.85
CA LEU A 153 -7.32 -6.43 11.02
C LEU A 153 -8.43 -6.00 11.99
N GLU A 154 -8.10 -5.18 12.95
CA GLU A 154 -9.04 -4.34 13.66
C GLU A 154 -9.05 -2.96 12.99
N VAL A 155 -10.15 -2.61 12.31
CA VAL A 155 -10.30 -1.29 11.67
C VAL A 155 -10.60 -0.25 12.74
N VAL A 156 -9.67 0.67 12.97
CA VAL A 156 -9.76 1.73 13.99
C VAL A 156 -10.34 3.01 13.39
N LYS A 157 -10.08 3.26 12.09
CA LYS A 157 -10.62 4.38 11.33
C LYS A 157 -11.55 3.90 10.22
N PRO A 158 -12.85 3.73 10.49
CA PRO A 158 -13.80 3.26 9.48
C PRO A 158 -14.05 4.27 8.35
N ASP A 159 -13.73 5.53 8.57
CA ASP A 159 -13.80 6.62 7.61
C ASP A 159 -12.58 6.69 6.67
N CYS A 160 -11.55 5.89 6.90
CA CYS A 160 -10.39 5.82 6.01
C CYS A 160 -10.81 5.28 4.63
N PRO A 161 -10.67 6.08 3.56
CA PRO A 161 -11.15 5.67 2.24
C PRO A 161 -10.41 4.44 1.69
N PHE A 162 -9.15 4.23 2.07
CA PHE A 162 -8.39 3.04 1.70
C PHE A 162 -8.99 1.75 2.28
N PHE A 163 -9.66 1.81 3.45
CA PHE A 163 -10.32 0.66 4.09
C PHE A 163 -11.81 0.57 3.79
N GLN A 164 -12.35 1.38 2.88
CA GLN A 164 -13.75 1.32 2.53
C GLN A 164 -14.17 -0.08 2.06
N GLY A 165 -15.24 -0.63 2.64
CA GLY A 165 -15.73 -1.97 2.33
C GLY A 165 -14.91 -3.12 2.93
N ILE A 166 -13.94 -2.83 3.79
CA ILE A 166 -13.14 -3.84 4.51
C ILE A 166 -13.66 -3.94 5.96
N PRO A 167 -14.35 -5.02 6.33
CA PRO A 167 -14.83 -5.17 7.70
C PRO A 167 -13.68 -5.50 8.65
N SER A 168 -13.82 -5.05 9.91
CA SER A 168 -12.97 -5.50 11.01
C SER A 168 -13.03 -7.03 11.13
N GLY A 169 -11.91 -7.67 11.44
CA GLY A 169 -11.79 -9.13 11.41
C GLY A 169 -11.36 -9.71 10.06
N SER A 170 -11.21 -8.88 9.01
CA SER A 170 -10.68 -9.32 7.72
C SER A 170 -9.27 -9.85 7.85
N TYR A 171 -8.98 -10.97 7.19
CA TYR A 171 -7.65 -11.58 7.17
C TYR A 171 -6.79 -11.02 6.05
N VAL A 172 -5.54 -10.69 6.39
CA VAL A 172 -4.49 -10.25 5.46
C VAL A 172 -3.17 -10.98 5.75
N TYR A 173 -2.25 -10.98 4.78
CA TYR A 173 -0.99 -11.71 4.88
C TYR A 173 0.14 -10.84 5.40
N PHE A 174 0.80 -11.31 6.45
CA PHE A 174 1.96 -10.68 7.08
C PHE A 174 3.22 -11.53 6.90
N VAL A 175 4.37 -10.85 6.78
CA VAL A 175 5.70 -11.47 6.85
C VAL A 175 6.70 -10.42 7.34
N HIS A 176 6.85 -10.29 8.67
CA HIS A 176 7.72 -9.28 9.27
C HIS A 176 8.17 -9.64 10.69
N SER A 177 9.34 -9.12 11.10
CA SER A 177 9.88 -9.22 12.46
C SER A 177 9.77 -7.90 13.21
N TYR A 178 9.63 -6.80 12.46
CA TYR A 178 9.61 -5.43 12.94
C TYR A 178 8.36 -4.72 12.46
N PHE A 179 7.91 -3.73 13.23
CA PHE A 179 6.73 -2.94 12.91
C PHE A 179 6.88 -1.50 13.39
N PRO A 180 6.26 -0.51 12.75
CA PRO A 180 6.28 0.87 13.19
C PRO A 180 5.50 1.09 14.48
N GLN A 181 6.09 1.93 15.34
CA GLN A 181 5.48 2.47 16.56
C GLN A 181 5.33 3.99 16.40
N PRO A 182 4.19 4.47 15.88
CA PRO A 182 3.93 5.89 15.72
C PRO A 182 3.90 6.61 17.06
N VAL A 183 4.49 7.82 17.14
CA VAL A 183 4.33 8.72 18.32
C VAL A 183 2.89 9.25 18.38
N ASN A 184 2.31 9.59 17.22
CA ASN A 184 0.93 10.03 17.14
C ASN A 184 0.00 8.85 16.84
N PRO A 185 -0.80 8.36 17.82
CA PRO A 185 -1.72 7.24 17.60
C PRO A 185 -2.90 7.61 16.69
N ALA A 186 -3.15 8.90 16.45
CA ALA A 186 -4.24 9.35 15.60
C ALA A 186 -4.04 9.01 14.11
N ILE A 187 -2.83 8.66 13.69
CA ILE A 187 -2.60 8.20 12.31
C ILE A 187 -2.91 6.71 12.09
N VAL A 188 -3.09 5.92 13.16
CA VAL A 188 -3.33 4.48 13.06
C VAL A 188 -4.70 4.21 12.46
N ALA A 189 -4.73 3.54 11.32
CA ALA A 189 -5.96 3.18 10.62
C ALA A 189 -6.44 1.77 10.97
N THR A 190 -5.51 0.83 11.15
CA THR A 190 -5.81 -0.52 11.63
C THR A 190 -4.79 -1.00 12.65
N ARG A 191 -5.25 -1.91 13.51
CA ARG A 191 -4.40 -2.65 14.44
C ARG A 191 -4.47 -4.14 14.16
N THR A 192 -3.45 -4.85 14.61
CA THR A 192 -3.40 -6.33 14.58
C THR A 192 -2.72 -6.80 15.85
N THR A 193 -3.15 -7.94 16.39
CA THR A 193 -2.53 -8.54 17.58
C THR A 193 -1.74 -9.78 17.19
N TYR A 194 -0.45 -9.80 17.57
CA TYR A 194 0.44 -10.95 17.47
C TYR A 194 1.33 -11.00 18.70
N GLY A 195 0.81 -11.56 19.80
CA GLY A 195 1.44 -11.47 21.12
C GLY A 195 1.35 -10.08 21.75
N GLU A 196 1.52 -9.06 20.95
CA GLU A 196 1.30 -7.65 21.27
C GLU A 196 0.49 -6.98 20.16
N THR A 197 -0.17 -5.87 20.48
CA THR A 197 -0.95 -5.12 19.49
C THR A 197 -0.08 -4.06 18.83
N PHE A 198 -0.09 -4.01 17.50
CA PHE A 198 0.71 -3.07 16.71
C PHE A 198 -0.13 -2.34 15.65
N ALA A 199 0.38 -1.21 15.17
CA ALA A 199 -0.20 -0.46 14.06
C ALA A 199 0.05 -1.22 12.75
N SER A 200 -0.97 -1.94 12.25
CA SER A 200 -0.85 -2.72 11.02
C SER A 200 -1.08 -1.89 9.76
N ALA A 201 -1.71 -0.72 9.89
CA ALA A 201 -1.75 0.31 8.84
C ALA A 201 -1.93 1.70 9.43
N ILE A 202 -1.53 2.70 8.65
CA ILE A 202 -1.75 4.12 8.96
C ILE A 202 -2.46 4.83 7.81
N TRP A 203 -3.08 5.94 8.17
CA TRP A 203 -3.63 6.93 7.26
C TRP A 203 -3.48 8.32 7.85
N HIS A 204 -2.91 9.22 7.06
CA HIS A 204 -2.84 10.64 7.36
C HIS A 204 -2.81 11.42 6.03
N ASP A 205 -3.78 12.30 5.85
CA ASP A 205 -4.00 13.04 4.60
C ASP A 205 -4.02 12.10 3.38
N SER A 206 -3.09 12.28 2.46
CA SER A 206 -2.94 11.47 1.24
C SER A 206 -1.98 10.28 1.39
N VAL A 207 -1.43 10.05 2.60
CA VAL A 207 -0.48 8.99 2.86
C VAL A 207 -1.17 7.78 3.51
N TYR A 208 -1.06 6.66 2.85
CA TYR A 208 -1.55 5.34 3.29
C TYR A 208 -0.36 4.40 3.43
N ALA A 209 -0.37 3.53 4.42
CA ALA A 209 0.66 2.51 4.50
C ALA A 209 0.20 1.27 5.27
N THR A 210 0.72 0.10 4.87
CA THR A 210 0.37 -1.20 5.45
C THR A 210 1.60 -2.01 5.80
N GLN A 211 1.60 -2.68 6.96
CA GLN A 211 2.61 -3.66 7.33
C GLN A 211 2.40 -4.99 6.62
N PHE A 212 1.16 -5.31 6.30
CA PHE A 212 0.80 -6.49 5.53
C PHE A 212 0.99 -6.24 4.02
N HIS A 213 0.92 -7.31 3.25
CA HIS A 213 1.06 -7.31 1.81
C HIS A 213 -0.32 -7.39 1.13
N PRO A 214 -0.91 -6.27 0.65
CA PRO A 214 -2.20 -6.32 -0.05
C PRO A 214 -2.14 -7.22 -1.28
N GLU A 215 -1.03 -7.22 -2.02
CA GLU A 215 -0.83 -8.03 -3.21
C GLU A 215 -0.80 -9.54 -2.95
N LYS A 216 -0.71 -9.94 -1.67
CA LYS A 216 -0.76 -11.34 -1.20
C LYS A 216 -2.01 -11.64 -0.39
N SER A 217 -2.90 -10.67 -0.18
CA SER A 217 -4.05 -10.77 0.71
C SER A 217 -5.37 -11.08 -0.01
N GLN A 218 -5.30 -11.77 -1.16
CA GLN A 218 -6.45 -12.24 -1.93
C GLN A 218 -7.50 -11.15 -2.18
N LYS A 219 -8.81 -11.45 -2.01
CA LYS A 219 -9.91 -10.50 -2.28
C LYS A 219 -9.83 -9.24 -1.43
N VAL A 220 -9.47 -9.37 -0.14
CA VAL A 220 -9.32 -8.22 0.78
C VAL A 220 -8.21 -7.29 0.28
N GLY A 221 -7.07 -7.85 -0.08
CA GLY A 221 -5.95 -7.09 -0.61
C GLY A 221 -6.25 -6.42 -1.95
N LEU A 222 -6.93 -7.11 -2.85
CA LEU A 222 -7.35 -6.54 -4.14
C LEU A 222 -8.36 -5.39 -3.95
N GLN A 223 -9.27 -5.51 -2.98
CA GLN A 223 -10.19 -4.41 -2.65
C GLN A 223 -9.45 -3.20 -2.12
N LEU A 224 -8.45 -3.38 -1.22
CA LEU A 224 -7.61 -2.30 -0.73
C LEU A 224 -6.85 -1.60 -1.87
N LEU A 225 -6.22 -2.37 -2.77
CA LEU A 225 -5.53 -1.80 -3.92
C LEU A 225 -6.51 -1.08 -4.87
N LYS A 226 -7.73 -1.61 -5.07
CA LYS A 226 -8.78 -0.94 -5.84
C LYS A 226 -9.18 0.40 -5.20
N ASN A 227 -9.33 0.43 -3.88
CA ASN A 227 -9.62 1.66 -3.16
C ASN A 227 -8.51 2.69 -3.38
N PHE A 228 -7.23 2.28 -3.29
CA PHE A 228 -6.11 3.16 -3.58
C PHE A 228 -6.13 3.70 -5.02
N VAL A 229 -6.38 2.84 -6.01
CA VAL A 229 -6.52 3.27 -7.41
C VAL A 229 -7.62 4.31 -7.58
N ASN A 230 -8.75 4.14 -6.90
CA ASN A 230 -9.85 5.11 -6.94
C ASN A 230 -9.50 6.46 -6.29
N LEU A 231 -8.54 6.51 -5.37
CA LEU A 231 -8.06 7.76 -4.78
C LEU A 231 -7.10 8.54 -5.72
N VAL A 232 -6.53 7.84 -6.68
CA VAL A 232 -5.59 8.41 -7.65
C VAL A 232 -6.32 8.92 -8.91
N LEU A 233 -7.51 8.41 -9.20
CA LEU A 233 -8.38 8.79 -10.32
C LEU A 233 -9.16 10.08 -10.03
#